data_afcfe475dbb22fb25627c1c8159da871
#
_entry.id   afcfe475dbb22fb25627c1c8159da871
#
_cell.length_a   1.000
_cell.length_b   1.000
_cell.length_c   1.000
_cell.angle_alpha   90.00
_cell.angle_beta   90.00
_cell.angle_gamma   90.00
#
_symmetry.space_group_name_H-M   'P 1'
#
loop_
_entity.id
_entity.type
_entity.pdbx_description
1 polymer ?
#
loop_
_entity_poly.entity_id
_entity_poly.type
_entity_poly.pdbx_seq_one_letter_code
_entity_poly.pdbx_strand_id
1 'polypeptide(L)'
;MTGVQTCALPILEGVQKHFGAVHALRDIDIAIGRNEIVGLIGDNGAGKSTLIKVMTGVLPPTSGKIFVRDREIHPSEYSVRMARDLSIETVYQDKSLAEKQPLWRNFFVGRQITNRFGFIDIKRQKEVARQILIDVIGFRGVGITVDSTVANLSGGERQGIAIGRAMHYNADLIVLDEPTAALGVAEVRKVVEFVRRIKQSGRACIYIEHNLAHVHEVADRLVVLDRGRVVSEINPKDMTVPELTEYLIALQHQA
;
A
#
# COMPACT_ATOMS: atom_id res chain seq x y z
N MET A 1 0.77 16.38 23.28
CA MET A 1 -0.49 16.02 22.57
C MET A 1 -0.60 16.96 21.39
N THR A 2 0.01 16.59 20.27
CA THR A 2 -0.06 17.34 19.01
C THR A 2 -1.41 17.02 18.37
N GLY A 3 -2.15 18.06 17.99
CA GLY A 3 -3.51 17.95 17.47
C GLY A 3 -3.62 16.97 16.30
N VAL A 4 -4.19 15.82 16.58
CA VAL A 4 -4.57 14.83 15.56
C VAL A 4 -5.65 15.50 14.73
N GLN A 5 -5.33 15.78 13.48
CA GLN A 5 -6.32 16.29 12.52
C GLN A 5 -7.45 15.27 12.43
N THR A 6 -8.66 15.72 12.68
CA THR A 6 -9.92 14.96 12.70
C THR A 6 -10.32 14.37 11.36
N CYS A 7 -9.48 13.55 10.73
CA CYS A 7 -9.74 12.84 9.46
C CYS A 7 -8.60 11.86 9.12
N ALA A 8 -7.91 11.28 10.10
CA ALA A 8 -6.86 10.30 9.83
C ALA A 8 -7.44 8.99 9.25
N LEU A 9 -6.72 8.45 8.28
CA LEU A 9 -6.94 7.12 7.71
C LEU A 9 -5.97 6.19 8.43
N PRO A 10 -6.21 4.99 8.69
CA PRO A 10 -6.25 4.35 9.98
C PRO A 10 -5.32 4.96 11.04
N ILE A 11 -5.75 4.92 12.28
CA ILE A 11 -4.95 5.21 13.46
C ILE A 11 -4.79 3.90 14.22
N LEU A 12 -3.57 3.58 14.62
CA LEU A 12 -3.27 2.50 15.56
C LEU A 12 -2.80 3.13 16.86
N GLU A 13 -3.37 2.69 17.99
CA GLU A 13 -3.03 3.15 19.33
C GLU A 13 -2.63 1.97 20.20
N GLY A 14 -1.38 1.96 20.69
CA GLY A 14 -0.82 0.93 21.55
C GLY A 14 -0.93 -0.48 20.96
N VAL A 15 -0.87 -0.61 19.64
CA VAL A 15 -1.10 -1.90 18.97
C VAL A 15 0.08 -2.84 19.19
N GLN A 16 -0.27 -4.05 19.65
CA GLN A 16 0.68 -5.14 19.82
C GLN A 16 0.30 -6.35 18.96
N LYS A 17 1.30 -7.09 18.51
CA LYS A 17 1.10 -8.36 17.82
C LYS A 17 2.13 -9.38 18.26
N HIS A 18 1.63 -10.48 18.80
CA HIS A 18 2.45 -11.61 19.24
C HIS A 18 2.16 -12.86 18.38
N PHE A 19 3.20 -13.66 18.13
CA PHE A 19 3.12 -14.99 17.56
C PHE A 19 3.83 -15.95 18.54
N GLY A 20 3.05 -16.55 19.46
CA GLY A 20 3.64 -17.27 20.58
C GLY A 20 4.54 -16.36 21.44
N ALA A 21 5.80 -16.72 21.58
CA ALA A 21 6.80 -15.93 22.31
C ALA A 21 7.38 -14.74 21.52
N VAL A 22 7.11 -14.67 20.21
CA VAL A 22 7.66 -13.61 19.35
C VAL A 22 6.76 -12.38 19.39
N HIS A 23 7.28 -11.26 19.84
CA HIS A 23 6.63 -9.96 19.82
C HIS A 23 6.96 -9.24 18.51
N ALA A 24 6.10 -9.40 17.52
CA ALA A 24 6.31 -8.82 16.19
C ALA A 24 5.98 -7.32 16.11
N LEU A 25 5.02 -6.85 16.92
CA LEU A 25 4.70 -5.42 17.10
C LEU A 25 4.56 -5.13 18.60
N ARG A 26 5.07 -3.97 19.03
CA ARG A 26 5.17 -3.56 20.44
C ARG A 26 4.77 -2.10 20.57
N ASP A 27 3.60 -1.84 21.13
CA ASP A 27 3.07 -0.51 21.42
C ASP A 27 3.20 0.43 20.20
N ILE A 28 2.60 0.01 19.09
CA ILE A 28 2.61 0.79 17.86
C ILE A 28 1.56 1.89 17.96
N ASP A 29 2.03 3.13 17.90
CA ASP A 29 1.24 4.33 17.69
C ASP A 29 1.57 4.91 16.33
N ILE A 30 0.61 4.93 15.41
CA ILE A 30 0.76 5.51 14.08
C ILE A 30 -0.58 6.01 13.56
N ALA A 31 -0.57 7.18 12.97
CA ALA A 31 -1.71 7.76 12.27
C ALA A 31 -1.32 8.10 10.83
N ILE A 32 -2.18 7.80 9.86
CA ILE A 32 -1.96 8.16 8.45
C ILE A 32 -2.88 9.32 8.10
N GLY A 33 -2.29 10.43 7.68
CA GLY A 33 -3.00 11.62 7.23
C GLY A 33 -3.65 11.44 5.85
N ARG A 34 -4.67 12.26 5.56
CA ARG A 34 -5.20 12.35 4.19
C ARG A 34 -4.18 13.01 3.27
N ASN A 35 -4.14 12.56 2.01
CA ASN A 35 -3.25 13.11 0.99
C ASN A 35 -1.76 13.12 1.42
N GLU A 36 -1.36 12.10 2.18
CA GLU A 36 -0.02 11.93 2.73
C GLU A 36 0.63 10.69 2.13
N ILE A 37 1.90 10.78 1.75
CA ILE A 37 2.74 9.63 1.47
C ILE A 37 3.61 9.36 2.70
N VAL A 38 3.34 8.26 3.38
CA VAL A 38 4.15 7.77 4.50
C VAL A 38 5.11 6.72 3.99
N GLY A 39 6.40 7.01 4.04
CA GLY A 39 7.46 6.03 3.80
C GLY A 39 7.68 5.18 5.05
N LEU A 40 7.39 3.89 4.99
CA LEU A 40 7.65 2.96 6.09
C LEU A 40 8.99 2.26 5.85
N ILE A 41 9.98 2.59 6.65
CA ILE A 41 11.35 2.08 6.54
C ILE A 41 11.76 1.31 7.79
N GLY A 42 12.78 0.48 7.66
CA GLY A 42 13.31 -0.38 8.72
C GLY A 42 13.87 -1.66 8.14
N ASP A 43 14.64 -2.38 8.94
CA ASP A 43 15.30 -3.60 8.51
C ASP A 43 14.37 -4.79 8.27
N ASN A 44 14.94 -5.85 7.72
CA ASN A 44 14.28 -7.14 7.63
C ASN A 44 13.98 -7.67 9.04
N GLY A 45 12.72 -8.06 9.28
CA GLY A 45 12.28 -8.47 10.61
C GLY A 45 11.85 -7.32 11.54
N ALA A 46 11.98 -6.05 11.15
CA ALA A 46 11.54 -4.92 11.97
C ALA A 46 10.03 -4.92 12.29
N GLY A 47 9.22 -5.70 11.55
CA GLY A 47 7.78 -5.80 11.77
C GLY A 47 6.92 -5.13 10.69
N LYS A 48 7.53 -4.55 9.63
CA LYS A 48 6.81 -3.81 8.55
C LYS A 48 5.64 -4.60 7.96
N SER A 49 5.89 -5.81 7.48
CA SER A 49 4.84 -6.65 6.87
C SER A 49 3.77 -7.08 7.89
N THR A 50 4.12 -7.23 9.18
CA THR A 50 3.16 -7.50 10.24
C THR A 50 2.27 -6.29 10.49
N LEU A 51 2.87 -5.08 10.55
CA LEU A 51 2.15 -3.82 10.71
C LEU A 51 1.14 -3.64 9.57
N ILE A 52 1.56 -3.81 8.33
CA ILE A 52 0.67 -3.73 7.17
C ILE A 52 -0.47 -4.76 7.24
N LYS A 53 -0.17 -6.01 7.60
CA LYS A 53 -1.21 -7.04 7.74
C LYS A 53 -2.23 -6.69 8.82
N VAL A 54 -1.81 -6.04 9.91
CA VAL A 54 -2.73 -5.54 10.93
C VAL A 54 -3.55 -4.37 10.39
N MET A 55 -2.92 -3.37 9.77
CA MET A 55 -3.60 -2.19 9.21
C MET A 55 -4.61 -2.54 8.11
N THR A 56 -4.38 -3.63 7.39
CA THR A 56 -5.22 -4.07 6.26
C THR A 56 -6.22 -5.20 6.62
N GLY A 57 -6.32 -5.53 7.91
CA GLY A 57 -7.28 -6.53 8.41
C GLY A 57 -6.93 -7.99 8.06
N VAL A 58 -5.70 -8.27 7.61
CA VAL A 58 -5.23 -9.64 7.35
C VAL A 58 -4.93 -10.37 8.65
N LEU A 59 -4.42 -9.63 9.65
CA LEU A 59 -4.10 -10.15 10.98
C LEU A 59 -4.79 -9.28 12.04
N PRO A 60 -5.55 -9.87 12.97
CA PRO A 60 -6.00 -9.13 14.14
C PRO A 60 -4.80 -8.79 15.04
N PRO A 61 -4.75 -7.60 15.65
CA PRO A 61 -3.79 -7.31 16.71
C PRO A 61 -4.03 -8.19 17.92
N THR A 62 -3.03 -8.36 18.77
CA THR A 62 -3.18 -9.07 20.06
C THR A 62 -3.82 -8.15 21.10
N SER A 63 -3.46 -6.86 21.06
CA SER A 63 -4.02 -5.80 21.92
C SER A 63 -3.85 -4.43 21.24
N GLY A 64 -4.39 -3.39 21.85
CA GLY A 64 -4.43 -2.03 21.30
C GLY A 64 -5.70 -1.75 20.53
N LYS A 65 -5.78 -0.57 19.92
CA LYS A 65 -6.96 -0.07 19.23
C LYS A 65 -6.68 0.27 17.77
N ILE A 66 -7.68 0.07 16.93
CA ILE A 66 -7.68 0.47 15.52
C ILE A 66 -8.83 1.43 15.31
N PHE A 67 -8.54 2.60 14.75
CA PHE A 67 -9.56 3.55 14.30
C PHE A 67 -9.45 3.75 12.80
N VAL A 68 -10.58 3.87 12.14
CA VAL A 68 -10.65 4.27 10.73
C VAL A 68 -11.76 5.31 10.60
N ARG A 69 -11.40 6.50 10.12
CA ARG A 69 -12.33 7.65 10.01
C ARG A 69 -13.05 7.93 11.33
N ASP A 70 -12.29 8.08 12.42
CA ASP A 70 -12.78 8.37 13.78
C ASP A 70 -13.68 7.28 14.41
N ARG A 71 -13.82 6.13 13.73
CA ARG A 71 -14.55 4.98 14.27
C ARG A 71 -13.58 3.95 14.83
N GLU A 72 -13.72 3.61 16.11
CA GLU A 72 -13.02 2.47 16.71
C GLU A 72 -13.56 1.16 16.11
N ILE A 73 -12.66 0.32 15.63
CA ILE A 73 -12.99 -0.98 15.04
C ILE A 73 -12.56 -2.07 16.02
N HIS A 74 -13.50 -2.91 16.42
CA HIS A 74 -13.14 -4.04 17.27
C HIS A 74 -12.24 -5.02 16.53
N PRO A 75 -11.10 -5.45 17.11
CA PRO A 75 -10.12 -6.29 16.41
C PRO A 75 -10.69 -7.59 15.82
N SER A 76 -11.69 -8.20 16.46
CA SER A 76 -12.32 -9.42 15.97
C SER A 76 -13.23 -9.21 14.75
N GLU A 77 -13.67 -7.99 14.48
CA GLU A 77 -14.51 -7.63 13.35
C GLU A 77 -13.68 -7.14 12.16
N TYR A 78 -12.45 -6.65 12.44
CA TYR A 78 -11.60 -6.09 11.41
C TYR A 78 -11.06 -7.17 10.49
N SER A 79 -11.42 -7.08 9.23
CA SER A 79 -11.06 -8.05 8.19
C SER A 79 -10.67 -7.33 6.91
N VAL A 80 -10.01 -8.05 5.99
CA VAL A 80 -9.67 -7.54 4.65
C VAL A 80 -10.90 -6.97 3.92
N ARG A 81 -12.05 -7.62 4.08
CA ARG A 81 -13.29 -7.12 3.48
C ARG A 81 -13.68 -5.77 4.09
N MET A 82 -13.67 -5.67 5.42
CA MET A 82 -14.00 -4.44 6.12
C MET A 82 -12.99 -3.31 5.81
N ALA A 83 -11.70 -3.61 5.76
CA ALA A 83 -10.68 -2.63 5.36
C ALA A 83 -10.96 -2.07 3.95
N ARG A 84 -11.33 -2.93 3.00
CA ARG A 84 -11.73 -2.52 1.65
C ARG A 84 -13.02 -1.71 1.63
N ASP A 85 -14.02 -2.08 2.43
CA ASP A 85 -15.27 -1.32 2.55
C ASP A 85 -15.02 0.06 3.18
N LEU A 86 -13.94 0.19 3.97
CA LEU A 86 -13.42 1.45 4.53
C LEU A 86 -12.40 2.14 3.60
N SER A 87 -12.33 1.74 2.34
CA SER A 87 -11.48 2.33 1.29
C SER A 87 -9.97 2.20 1.53
N ILE A 88 -9.53 1.10 2.15
CA ILE A 88 -8.12 0.73 2.29
C ILE A 88 -7.81 -0.39 1.30
N GLU A 89 -6.89 -0.15 0.37
CA GLU A 89 -6.45 -1.12 -0.63
C GLU A 89 -4.97 -1.42 -0.46
N THR A 90 -4.57 -2.67 -0.75
CA THR A 90 -3.18 -3.11 -0.65
C THR A 90 -2.71 -3.69 -1.98
N VAL A 91 -1.53 -3.29 -2.39
CA VAL A 91 -0.76 -3.90 -3.47
C VAL A 91 0.43 -4.60 -2.83
N TYR A 92 0.35 -5.92 -2.74
CA TYR A 92 1.41 -6.75 -2.15
C TYR A 92 2.56 -6.96 -3.15
N GLN A 93 3.73 -7.31 -2.63
CA GLN A 93 4.92 -7.69 -3.40
C GLN A 93 4.61 -8.80 -4.41
N ASP A 94 3.94 -9.86 -3.97
CA ASP A 94 3.31 -10.84 -4.86
C ASP A 94 2.06 -10.21 -5.47
N LYS A 95 2.18 -9.77 -6.70
CA LYS A 95 1.23 -8.89 -7.43
C LYS A 95 -0.22 -9.40 -7.46
N SER A 96 -0.49 -10.59 -6.93
CA SER A 96 -1.83 -11.22 -6.85
C SER A 96 -2.63 -11.10 -8.15
N LEU A 97 -1.94 -11.25 -9.29
CA LEU A 97 -2.51 -11.22 -10.61
C LEU A 97 -2.61 -12.65 -11.17
N ALA A 98 -3.76 -12.98 -11.72
CA ALA A 98 -3.98 -14.25 -12.40
C ALA A 98 -3.31 -14.20 -13.78
N GLU A 99 -2.07 -14.70 -13.89
CA GLU A 99 -1.22 -14.57 -15.08
C GLU A 99 -1.86 -15.10 -16.37
N LYS A 100 -2.60 -16.20 -16.26
CA LYS A 100 -3.28 -16.85 -17.42
C LYS A 100 -4.63 -16.21 -17.76
N GLN A 101 -5.05 -15.19 -17.02
CA GLN A 101 -6.32 -14.51 -17.27
C GLN A 101 -6.09 -13.18 -18.01
N PRO A 102 -7.08 -12.73 -18.80
CA PRO A 102 -7.01 -11.44 -19.46
C PRO A 102 -7.05 -10.29 -18.46
N LEU A 103 -6.53 -9.11 -18.86
CA LEU A 103 -6.41 -7.93 -18.02
C LEU A 103 -7.75 -7.50 -17.43
N TRP A 104 -8.82 -7.49 -18.23
CA TRP A 104 -10.13 -7.08 -17.75
C TRP A 104 -10.62 -7.92 -16.55
N ARG A 105 -10.30 -9.23 -16.51
CA ARG A 105 -10.65 -10.06 -15.34
C ARG A 105 -9.85 -9.71 -14.10
N ASN A 106 -8.57 -9.37 -14.29
CA ASN A 106 -7.67 -9.04 -13.18
C ASN A 106 -8.09 -7.77 -12.44
N PHE A 107 -8.72 -6.81 -13.11
CA PHE A 107 -9.23 -5.61 -12.43
C PHE A 107 -10.38 -5.91 -11.47
N PHE A 108 -11.22 -6.90 -11.78
CA PHE A 108 -12.48 -7.16 -11.07
C PHE A 108 -12.48 -8.43 -10.22
N VAL A 109 -11.31 -9.00 -9.89
CA VAL A 109 -11.23 -10.18 -9.02
C VAL A 109 -11.86 -9.88 -7.66
N GLY A 110 -12.89 -10.66 -7.32
CA GLY A 110 -13.65 -10.50 -6.07
C GLY A 110 -14.64 -9.33 -6.03
N ARG A 111 -14.73 -8.51 -7.11
CA ARG A 111 -15.62 -7.35 -7.23
C ARG A 111 -16.18 -7.24 -8.65
N GLN A 112 -16.87 -8.29 -9.09
CA GLN A 112 -17.40 -8.36 -10.45
C GLN A 112 -18.49 -7.32 -10.67
N ILE A 113 -18.46 -6.65 -11.84
CA ILE A 113 -19.60 -5.85 -12.30
C ILE A 113 -20.66 -6.82 -12.83
N THR A 114 -21.85 -6.78 -12.26
CA THR A 114 -22.94 -7.66 -12.64
C THR A 114 -24.10 -6.88 -13.27
N ASN A 115 -24.85 -7.53 -14.14
CA ASN A 115 -26.10 -7.00 -14.67
C ASN A 115 -27.26 -7.12 -13.64
N ARG A 116 -28.44 -6.63 -13.99
CA ARG A 116 -29.63 -6.66 -13.13
C ARG A 116 -30.07 -8.05 -12.67
N PHE A 117 -29.60 -9.11 -13.32
CA PHE A 117 -29.90 -10.52 -13.00
C PHE A 117 -28.78 -11.19 -12.18
N GLY A 118 -27.72 -10.46 -11.80
CA GLY A 118 -26.58 -10.99 -11.03
C GLY A 118 -25.54 -11.70 -11.88
N PHE A 119 -25.66 -11.77 -13.22
CA PHE A 119 -24.64 -12.31 -14.09
C PHE A 119 -23.55 -11.28 -14.38
N ILE A 120 -22.30 -11.74 -14.57
CA ILE A 120 -21.15 -10.91 -14.89
C ILE A 120 -21.40 -10.14 -16.21
N ASP A 121 -21.32 -8.81 -16.16
CA ASP A 121 -21.40 -7.96 -17.34
C ASP A 121 -20.00 -7.78 -17.95
N ILE A 122 -19.64 -8.72 -18.82
CA ILE A 122 -18.33 -8.76 -19.49
C ILE A 122 -18.10 -7.50 -20.34
N LYS A 123 -19.13 -7.02 -21.03
CA LYS A 123 -19.02 -5.84 -21.90
C LYS A 123 -18.67 -4.60 -21.07
N ARG A 124 -19.37 -4.41 -19.97
CA ARG A 124 -19.14 -3.29 -19.04
C ARG A 124 -17.78 -3.40 -18.37
N GLN A 125 -17.38 -4.60 -17.93
CA GLN A 125 -16.05 -4.82 -17.35
C GLN A 125 -14.92 -4.49 -18.34
N LYS A 126 -15.02 -4.92 -19.60
CA LYS A 126 -14.03 -4.58 -20.63
C LYS A 126 -13.95 -3.08 -20.93
N GLU A 127 -15.08 -2.40 -20.93
CA GLU A 127 -15.15 -0.95 -21.13
C GLU A 127 -14.43 -0.21 -19.99
N VAL A 128 -14.77 -0.53 -18.75
CA VAL A 128 -14.14 0.06 -17.56
C VAL A 128 -12.65 -0.28 -17.51
N ALA A 129 -12.27 -1.53 -17.78
CA ALA A 129 -10.87 -1.94 -17.83
C ALA A 129 -10.07 -1.13 -18.87
N ARG A 130 -10.66 -0.86 -20.04
CA ARG A 130 -10.01 -0.02 -21.07
C ARG A 130 -9.77 1.39 -20.56
N GLN A 131 -10.73 1.96 -19.84
CA GLN A 131 -10.61 3.28 -19.25
C GLN A 131 -9.48 3.33 -18.20
N ILE A 132 -9.39 2.31 -17.32
CA ILE A 132 -8.30 2.19 -16.34
C ILE A 132 -6.94 2.12 -17.04
N LEU A 133 -6.80 1.31 -18.09
CA LEU A 133 -5.55 1.18 -18.84
C LEU A 133 -5.08 2.51 -19.43
N ILE A 134 -6.00 3.31 -19.96
CA ILE A 134 -5.69 4.58 -20.62
C ILE A 134 -5.46 5.70 -19.59
N ASP A 135 -6.42 5.89 -18.67
CA ASP A 135 -6.48 7.09 -17.82
C ASP A 135 -5.60 6.96 -16.57
N VAL A 136 -5.56 5.76 -15.98
CA VAL A 136 -4.83 5.52 -14.73
C VAL A 136 -3.42 5.04 -15.00
N ILE A 137 -3.25 4.04 -15.87
CA ILE A 137 -1.96 3.39 -16.10
C ILE A 137 -1.18 4.09 -17.21
N GLY A 138 -1.88 4.75 -18.15
CA GLY A 138 -1.26 5.50 -19.23
C GLY A 138 -0.77 4.62 -20.40
N PHE A 139 -1.29 3.40 -20.53
CA PHE A 139 -1.00 2.53 -21.66
C PHE A 139 -1.72 3.04 -22.94
N ARG A 140 -1.08 3.98 -23.63
CA ARG A 140 -1.58 4.52 -24.88
C ARG A 140 -0.88 3.86 -26.06
N GLY A 141 -1.55 2.92 -26.72
CA GLY A 141 -1.23 2.58 -28.12
C GLY A 141 -0.15 1.53 -28.39
N VAL A 142 0.33 0.75 -27.44
CA VAL A 142 1.38 -0.23 -27.69
C VAL A 142 0.90 -1.65 -27.40
N GLY A 143 0.10 -2.23 -28.33
CA GLY A 143 -0.13 -3.69 -28.35
C GLY A 143 -0.85 -4.32 -27.15
N ILE A 144 -1.03 -3.59 -26.06
CA ILE A 144 -1.70 -4.07 -24.84
C ILE A 144 -3.19 -3.71 -24.92
N THR A 145 -4.02 -4.73 -24.90
CA THR A 145 -5.48 -4.60 -24.89
C THR A 145 -6.06 -5.17 -23.62
N VAL A 146 -7.33 -4.90 -23.34
CA VAL A 146 -8.02 -5.49 -22.18
C VAL A 146 -8.09 -7.02 -22.24
N ASP A 147 -7.97 -7.60 -23.43
CA ASP A 147 -7.96 -9.05 -23.65
C ASP A 147 -6.54 -9.66 -23.61
N SER A 148 -5.49 -8.84 -23.53
CA SER A 148 -4.12 -9.32 -23.34
C SER A 148 -3.98 -10.09 -22.04
N THR A 149 -3.21 -11.18 -22.04
CA THR A 149 -2.92 -11.99 -20.85
C THR A 149 -1.85 -11.30 -20.00
N VAL A 150 -1.99 -11.36 -18.70
CA VAL A 150 -1.01 -10.78 -17.75
C VAL A 150 0.37 -11.40 -17.91
N ALA A 151 0.47 -12.70 -18.29
CA ALA A 151 1.74 -13.38 -18.53
C ALA A 151 2.63 -12.67 -19.57
N ASN A 152 2.04 -11.97 -20.55
CA ASN A 152 2.76 -11.29 -21.62
C ASN A 152 3.24 -9.87 -21.24
N LEU A 153 2.97 -9.43 -20.01
CA LEU A 153 3.36 -8.11 -19.52
C LEU A 153 4.74 -8.12 -18.86
N SER A 154 5.46 -7.01 -19.01
CA SER A 154 6.67 -6.74 -18.21
C SER A 154 6.34 -6.63 -16.71
N GLY A 155 7.37 -6.70 -15.87
CA GLY A 155 7.23 -6.53 -14.43
C GLY A 155 6.56 -5.21 -14.06
N GLY A 156 7.01 -4.10 -14.67
CA GLY A 156 6.46 -2.76 -14.43
C GLY A 156 5.02 -2.59 -14.91
N GLU A 157 4.66 -3.22 -16.04
CA GLU A 157 3.28 -3.23 -16.53
C GLU A 157 2.34 -3.99 -15.59
N ARG A 158 2.77 -5.16 -15.09
CA ARG A 158 2.03 -5.91 -14.07
C ARG A 158 1.84 -5.07 -12.80
N GLN A 159 2.87 -4.34 -12.37
CA GLN A 159 2.79 -3.44 -11.22
C GLN A 159 1.79 -2.30 -11.49
N GLY A 160 1.84 -1.70 -12.68
CA GLY A 160 0.86 -0.69 -13.11
C GLY A 160 -0.58 -1.19 -13.04
N ILE A 161 -0.84 -2.44 -13.47
CA ILE A 161 -2.17 -3.08 -13.36
C ILE A 161 -2.61 -3.20 -11.89
N ALA A 162 -1.72 -3.66 -11.00
CA ALA A 162 -2.04 -3.83 -9.58
C ALA A 162 -2.37 -2.48 -8.90
N ILE A 163 -1.56 -1.45 -9.16
CA ILE A 163 -1.79 -0.08 -8.65
C ILE A 163 -3.05 0.52 -9.28
N GLY A 164 -3.23 0.40 -10.58
CA GLY A 164 -4.41 0.90 -11.31
C GLY A 164 -5.71 0.28 -10.78
N ARG A 165 -5.68 -1.00 -10.40
CA ARG A 165 -6.81 -1.66 -9.72
C ARG A 165 -7.12 -0.99 -8.37
N ALA A 166 -6.12 -0.75 -7.53
CA ALA A 166 -6.32 -0.08 -6.24
C ALA A 166 -6.88 1.34 -6.41
N MET A 167 -6.36 2.09 -7.38
CA MET A 167 -6.84 3.44 -7.69
C MET A 167 -8.28 3.45 -8.22
N HIS A 168 -8.68 2.45 -9.01
CA HIS A 168 -10.03 2.35 -9.58
C HIS A 168 -11.11 2.21 -8.50
N TYR A 169 -10.84 1.49 -7.42
CA TYR A 169 -11.79 1.28 -6.32
C TYR A 169 -11.90 2.45 -5.35
N ASN A 170 -11.42 3.64 -5.74
CA ASN A 170 -11.50 4.88 -4.94
C ASN A 170 -10.99 4.70 -3.51
N ALA A 171 -9.88 3.97 -3.38
CA ALA A 171 -9.22 3.83 -2.09
C ALA A 171 -8.80 5.21 -1.56
N ASP A 172 -9.08 5.49 -0.30
CA ASP A 172 -8.56 6.67 0.38
C ASP A 172 -7.12 6.45 0.83
N LEU A 173 -6.79 5.18 1.16
CA LEU A 173 -5.44 4.74 1.48
C LEU A 173 -5.02 3.58 0.58
N ILE A 174 -3.87 3.72 -0.07
CA ILE A 174 -3.23 2.67 -0.85
C ILE A 174 -1.93 2.26 -0.15
N VAL A 175 -1.81 0.99 0.20
CA VAL A 175 -0.59 0.41 0.74
C VAL A 175 0.18 -0.28 -0.37
N LEU A 176 1.43 0.12 -0.58
CA LEU A 176 2.34 -0.46 -1.56
C LEU A 176 3.49 -1.15 -0.81
N ASP A 177 3.48 -2.49 -0.83
CA ASP A 177 4.46 -3.32 -0.14
C ASP A 177 5.51 -3.80 -1.15
N GLU A 178 6.69 -3.18 -1.12
CA GLU A 178 7.85 -3.43 -2.01
C GLU A 178 7.50 -3.48 -3.51
N PRO A 179 6.81 -2.44 -4.05
CA PRO A 179 6.30 -2.50 -5.42
C PRO A 179 7.38 -2.45 -6.48
N THR A 180 8.65 -2.14 -6.14
CA THR A 180 9.76 -2.08 -7.10
C THR A 180 10.66 -3.31 -7.08
N ALA A 181 10.36 -4.30 -6.22
CA ALA A 181 11.14 -5.53 -6.14
C ALA A 181 11.25 -6.23 -7.51
N ALA A 182 12.48 -6.58 -7.88
CA ALA A 182 12.82 -7.24 -9.15
C ALA A 182 12.42 -6.46 -10.43
N LEU A 183 12.30 -5.13 -10.36
CA LEU A 183 12.07 -4.25 -11.51
C LEU A 183 13.36 -3.62 -12.02
N GLY A 184 13.42 -3.39 -13.33
CA GLY A 184 14.49 -2.60 -13.95
C GLY A 184 14.35 -1.10 -13.68
N VAL A 185 15.42 -0.32 -13.85
CA VAL A 185 15.48 1.12 -13.52
C VAL A 185 14.34 1.93 -14.16
N ALA A 186 14.03 1.66 -15.43
CA ALA A 186 12.95 2.35 -16.14
C ALA A 186 11.56 2.01 -15.58
N GLU A 187 11.38 0.80 -15.07
CA GLU A 187 10.13 0.35 -14.47
C GLU A 187 9.95 0.93 -13.07
N VAL A 188 11.03 0.99 -12.29
CA VAL A 188 11.05 1.66 -10.98
C VAL A 188 10.59 3.10 -11.09
N ARG A 189 11.10 3.87 -12.07
CA ARG A 189 10.67 5.25 -12.32
C ARG A 189 9.17 5.37 -12.55
N LYS A 190 8.57 4.42 -13.27
CA LYS A 190 7.10 4.39 -13.47
C LYS A 190 6.37 4.15 -12.17
N VAL A 191 6.86 3.28 -11.29
CA VAL A 191 6.26 3.04 -9.97
C VAL A 191 6.32 4.30 -9.12
N VAL A 192 7.47 4.95 -9.03
CA VAL A 192 7.65 6.23 -8.31
C VAL A 192 6.68 7.30 -8.83
N GLU A 193 6.50 7.37 -10.14
CA GLU A 193 5.51 8.28 -10.75
C GLU A 193 4.07 7.91 -10.37
N PHE A 194 3.72 6.62 -10.28
CA PHE A 194 2.42 6.19 -9.78
C PHE A 194 2.19 6.60 -8.32
N VAL A 195 3.21 6.50 -7.46
CA VAL A 195 3.11 6.96 -6.06
C VAL A 195 2.78 8.46 -6.01
N ARG A 196 3.45 9.28 -6.83
CA ARG A 196 3.14 10.72 -6.95
C ARG A 196 1.69 10.96 -7.41
N ARG A 197 1.21 10.19 -8.39
CA ARG A 197 -0.17 10.31 -8.88
C ARG A 197 -1.21 9.94 -7.83
N ILE A 198 -0.93 8.96 -6.95
CA ILE A 198 -1.79 8.63 -5.82
C ILE A 198 -2.02 9.89 -4.98
N LYS A 199 -0.95 10.59 -4.58
CA LYS A 199 -1.04 11.83 -3.83
C LYS A 199 -1.76 12.94 -4.60
N GLN A 200 -1.42 13.16 -5.87
CA GLN A 200 -2.07 14.17 -6.73
C GLN A 200 -3.57 13.94 -6.88
N SER A 201 -4.04 12.70 -6.73
CA SER A 201 -5.47 12.37 -6.72
C SER A 201 -6.16 12.58 -5.37
N GLY A 202 -5.47 13.16 -4.37
CA GLY A 202 -6.02 13.44 -3.04
C GLY A 202 -6.03 12.22 -2.10
N ARG A 203 -5.32 11.13 -2.45
CA ARG A 203 -5.28 9.89 -1.67
C ARG A 203 -4.03 9.79 -0.82
N ALA A 204 -4.12 9.02 0.26
CA ALA A 204 -2.95 8.67 1.07
C ALA A 204 -2.27 7.40 0.53
N CYS A 205 -0.97 7.29 0.82
CA CYS A 205 -0.18 6.11 0.47
C CYS A 205 0.76 5.74 1.61
N ILE A 206 0.83 4.45 1.95
CA ILE A 206 1.97 3.88 2.68
C ILE A 206 2.87 3.21 1.64
N TYR A 207 4.09 3.67 1.57
CA TYR A 207 5.08 3.21 0.61
C TYR A 207 6.24 2.53 1.33
N ILE A 208 6.37 1.22 1.13
CA ILE A 208 7.41 0.39 1.74
C ILE A 208 8.41 0.02 0.66
N GLU A 209 9.68 0.32 0.87
CA GLU A 209 10.76 -0.01 -0.03
C GLU A 209 12.07 -0.19 0.72
N HIS A 210 12.96 -1.01 0.14
CA HIS A 210 14.32 -1.17 0.64
C HIS A 210 15.25 -0.05 0.16
N ASN A 211 14.96 0.53 -1.01
CA ASN A 211 15.76 1.63 -1.53
C ASN A 211 15.33 2.94 -0.91
N LEU A 212 16.13 3.42 0.05
CA LEU A 212 15.86 4.66 0.78
C LEU A 212 15.72 5.88 -0.13
N ALA A 213 16.47 5.93 -1.24
CA ALA A 213 16.38 7.05 -2.18
C ALA A 213 15.00 7.13 -2.83
N HIS A 214 14.38 6.01 -3.17
CA HIS A 214 13.04 5.99 -3.76
C HIS A 214 11.97 6.42 -2.76
N VAL A 215 12.08 6.00 -1.50
CA VAL A 215 11.14 6.42 -0.45
C VAL A 215 11.30 7.90 -0.15
N HIS A 216 12.55 8.34 0.06
CA HIS A 216 12.89 9.72 0.37
C HIS A 216 12.39 10.71 -0.72
N GLU A 217 12.44 10.29 -1.99
CA GLU A 217 12.02 11.12 -3.14
C GLU A 217 10.53 11.46 -3.13
N VAL A 218 9.68 10.61 -2.56
CA VAL A 218 8.22 10.74 -2.66
C VAL A 218 7.49 10.92 -1.34
N ALA A 219 8.09 10.50 -0.23
CA ALA A 219 7.44 10.54 1.08
C ALA A 219 7.33 11.98 1.62
N ASP A 220 6.22 12.25 2.29
CA ASP A 220 6.03 13.45 3.09
C ASP A 220 6.58 13.28 4.51
N ARG A 221 6.55 12.03 4.99
CA ARG A 221 7.02 11.61 6.31
C ARG A 221 7.58 10.19 6.22
N LEU A 222 8.71 9.97 6.88
CA LEU A 222 9.31 8.66 7.04
C LEU A 222 9.00 8.14 8.45
N VAL A 223 8.47 6.93 8.54
CA VAL A 223 8.25 6.22 9.79
C VAL A 223 9.28 5.11 9.87
N VAL A 224 10.13 5.17 10.88
CA VAL A 224 11.20 4.18 11.11
C VAL A 224 10.68 3.13 12.08
N LEU A 225 10.64 1.89 11.60
CA LEU A 225 10.27 0.73 12.39
C LEU A 225 11.53 -0.08 12.74
N ASP A 226 11.73 -0.35 14.03
CA ASP A 226 12.78 -1.24 14.51
C ASP A 226 12.22 -2.18 15.58
N ARG A 227 12.51 -3.48 15.48
CA ARG A 227 12.12 -4.54 16.45
C ARG A 227 10.67 -4.46 16.92
N GLY A 228 9.78 -4.15 15.99
CA GLY A 228 8.35 -4.05 16.25
C GLY A 228 7.90 -2.74 16.90
N ARG A 229 8.76 -1.70 16.97
CA ARG A 229 8.42 -0.37 17.51
C ARG A 229 8.60 0.71 16.46
N VAL A 230 7.77 1.74 16.51
CA VAL A 230 8.06 3.00 15.82
C VAL A 230 9.08 3.74 16.68
N VAL A 231 10.30 3.89 16.14
CA VAL A 231 11.43 4.50 16.87
C VAL A 231 11.62 5.98 16.52
N SER A 232 11.20 6.39 15.33
CA SER A 232 11.20 7.80 14.93
C SER A 232 10.26 8.07 13.76
N GLU A 233 9.86 9.34 13.66
CA GLU A 233 9.21 9.92 12.50
C GLU A 233 10.07 11.08 12.00
N ILE A 234 10.41 11.06 10.72
CA ILE A 234 11.39 11.97 10.11
C ILE A 234 10.73 12.69 8.94
N ASN A 235 10.90 14.00 8.87
CA ASN A 235 10.57 14.72 7.63
C ASN A 235 11.74 14.54 6.64
N PRO A 236 11.51 14.03 5.43
CA PRO A 236 12.58 13.83 4.43
C PRO A 236 13.39 15.09 4.09
N LYS A 237 12.81 16.27 4.32
CA LYS A 237 13.51 17.54 4.07
C LYS A 237 14.58 17.86 5.12
N ASP A 238 14.50 17.24 6.29
CA ASP A 238 15.39 17.53 7.42
C ASP A 238 16.62 16.61 7.44
N MET A 239 16.65 15.59 6.57
CA MET A 239 17.72 14.59 6.55
C MET A 239 17.97 14.10 5.11
N THR A 240 19.20 14.10 4.66
CA THR A 240 19.59 13.56 3.36
C THR A 240 19.59 12.02 3.37
N VAL A 241 19.58 11.42 2.18
CA VAL A 241 19.63 9.92 2.06
C VAL A 241 20.88 9.32 2.73
N PRO A 242 22.11 9.90 2.59
CA PRO A 242 23.29 9.42 3.33
C PRO A 242 23.10 9.50 4.86
N GLU A 243 22.65 10.64 5.39
CA GLU A 243 22.38 10.81 6.83
C GLU A 243 21.33 9.82 7.34
N LEU A 244 20.26 9.61 6.57
CA LEU A 244 19.24 8.60 6.89
C LEU A 244 19.83 7.18 6.93
N THR A 245 20.74 6.88 6.01
CA THR A 245 21.41 5.58 5.97
C THR A 245 22.28 5.39 7.22
N GLU A 246 23.08 6.41 7.59
CA GLU A 246 23.91 6.37 8.80
C GLU A 246 23.05 6.26 10.06
N TYR A 247 21.93 6.97 10.13
CA TYR A 247 20.98 6.88 11.23
C TYR A 247 20.43 5.45 11.40
N LEU A 248 20.02 4.80 10.32
CA LEU A 248 19.50 3.43 10.36
C LEU A 248 20.59 2.43 10.78
N ILE A 249 21.84 2.60 10.32
CA ILE A 249 22.98 1.79 10.74
C ILE A 249 23.24 1.98 12.25
N ALA A 250 23.20 3.21 12.74
CA ALA A 250 23.42 3.50 14.16
C ALA A 250 22.37 2.84 15.06
N LEU A 251 21.09 2.77 14.62
CA LEU A 251 20.04 2.06 15.35
C LEU A 251 20.34 0.56 15.52
N GLN A 252 20.95 -0.08 14.51
CA GLN A 252 21.31 -1.50 14.59
C GLN A 252 22.40 -1.78 15.65
N HIS A 253 23.30 -0.83 15.87
CA HIS A 253 24.42 -0.97 16.81
C HIS A 253 24.06 -0.64 18.28
N GLN A 254 22.90 -0.01 18.52
CA GLN A 254 22.44 0.33 19.89
C GLN A 254 21.62 -0.79 20.54
N ALA A 255 21.63 -1.95 19.97
CA ALA A 255 20.75 -3.05 20.30
C ALA A 255 21.45 -4.22 21.02
#